data_431a9aca1e87de12b87beee800e2151b
#
_entry.id   431a9aca1e87de12b87beee800e2151b
#
_cell.length_a   1.000
_cell.length_b   1.000
_cell.length_c   1.000
_cell.angle_alpha   90.00
_cell.angle_beta   90.00
_cell.angle_gamma   90.00
#
_symmetry.space_group_name_H-M   'P 1'
#
loop_
_entity.id
_entity.type
_entity.pdbx_description
1 polymer ?
#
loop_
_entity_poly.entity_id
_entity_poly.type
_entity_poly.pdbx_seq_one_letter_code
_entity_poly.pdbx_strand_id
1 'polypeptide(L)'
;MNTKKIAVVGPGIVGMPMAALLSVSPATDGSPPPRVVVVQRKSPTSGWKVDAINEGRSPIGGVEPGLDKIVADAVAAGRLSATHDTYACSDADVVLVCVQTDKSGLAPEYGPLMEALDGVALALRKRPPGTRPLVIIESTLAPSTMHSVIAPFFAKYGLIDGRDVMLGNSPNRVMPGRLVERVAQSDKLVAGLHPETPVLVAAA
;
A
#
# COMPACT_ATOMS: atom_id res chain seq x y z
N MET A 1 9.04 7.95 12.37
CA MET A 1 8.70 6.50 12.50
C MET A 1 9.88 5.71 11.97
N ASN A 2 10.44 4.76 12.70
CA ASN A 2 11.52 3.91 12.16
C ASN A 2 10.85 2.74 11.40
N THR A 3 10.52 2.95 10.15
CA THR A 3 9.80 1.99 9.30
C THR A 3 10.79 0.94 8.77
N LYS A 4 10.63 -0.30 9.20
CA LYS A 4 11.49 -1.42 8.79
C LYS A 4 10.89 -2.28 7.69
N LYS A 5 9.56 -2.38 7.68
CA LYS A 5 8.81 -3.18 6.71
C LYS A 5 7.56 -2.48 6.24
N ILE A 6 7.37 -2.44 4.94
CA ILE A 6 6.17 -1.92 4.28
C ILE A 6 5.51 -3.05 3.49
N ALA A 7 4.21 -3.20 3.62
CA ALA A 7 3.41 -4.05 2.74
C ALA A 7 2.64 -3.18 1.74
N VAL A 8 2.68 -3.55 0.46
CA VAL A 8 1.93 -2.87 -0.61
C VAL A 8 0.92 -3.84 -1.19
N VAL A 9 -0.36 -3.58 -0.97
CA VAL A 9 -1.46 -4.42 -1.44
C VAL A 9 -1.98 -3.89 -2.77
N GLY A 10 -1.77 -4.67 -3.82
CA GLY A 10 -2.18 -4.33 -5.19
C GLY A 10 -1.07 -3.68 -6.03
N PRO A 11 -0.28 -4.47 -6.81
CA PRO A 11 0.77 -3.97 -7.71
C PRO A 11 0.17 -3.47 -9.04
N GLY A 12 -0.64 -2.42 -8.93
CA GLY A 12 -1.16 -1.65 -10.07
C GLY A 12 -0.28 -0.45 -10.39
N ILE A 13 -0.84 0.47 -11.21
CA ILE A 13 -0.15 1.71 -11.65
C ILE A 13 0.25 2.64 -10.50
N VAL A 14 -0.35 2.48 -9.33
CA VAL A 14 0.01 3.20 -8.10
C VAL A 14 0.95 2.36 -7.24
N GLY A 15 0.54 1.13 -6.88
CA GLY A 15 1.25 0.33 -5.90
C GLY A 15 2.63 -0.15 -6.36
N MET A 16 2.80 -0.48 -7.65
CA MET A 16 4.09 -0.98 -8.12
C MET A 16 5.20 0.08 -8.09
N PRO A 17 5.02 1.29 -8.66
CA PRO A 17 6.05 2.32 -8.56
C PRO A 17 6.31 2.77 -7.11
N MET A 18 5.29 2.82 -6.25
CA MET A 18 5.49 3.09 -4.82
C MET A 18 6.33 2.02 -4.16
N ALA A 19 6.02 0.73 -4.37
CA ALA A 19 6.79 -0.37 -3.82
C ALA A 19 8.25 -0.33 -4.28
N ALA A 20 8.49 -0.07 -5.56
CA ALA A 20 9.82 0.05 -6.14
C ALA A 20 10.61 1.21 -5.51
N LEU A 21 10.04 2.41 -5.48
CA LEU A 21 10.70 3.60 -4.93
C LEU A 21 10.99 3.45 -3.43
N LEU A 22 10.01 3.01 -2.63
CA LEU A 22 10.18 2.82 -1.18
C LEU A 22 11.27 1.80 -0.85
N SER A 23 11.45 0.77 -1.69
CA SER A 23 12.48 -0.26 -1.46
C SER A 23 13.91 0.21 -1.73
N VAL A 24 14.10 1.36 -2.39
CA VAL A 24 15.43 1.91 -2.72
C VAL A 24 15.71 3.28 -2.10
N SER A 25 14.67 3.99 -1.65
CA SER A 25 14.81 5.32 -1.06
C SER A 25 15.14 5.22 0.43
N PRO A 26 16.22 5.83 0.90
CA PRO A 26 16.48 5.93 2.34
C PRO A 26 15.37 6.74 3.02
N ALA A 27 15.10 6.46 4.28
CA ALA A 27 14.17 7.26 5.06
C ALA A 27 14.72 8.68 5.29
N THR A 28 13.82 9.61 5.64
CA THR A 28 14.18 11.02 5.85
C THR A 28 15.17 11.25 7.00
N ASP A 29 15.29 10.31 7.94
CA ASP A 29 16.27 10.32 9.02
C ASP A 29 17.62 9.69 8.65
N GLY A 30 17.79 9.30 7.37
CA GLY A 30 19.00 8.65 6.86
C GLY A 30 19.10 7.15 7.15
N SER A 31 18.07 6.54 7.74
CA SER A 31 18.03 5.08 7.91
C SER A 31 17.92 4.37 6.55
N PRO A 32 18.42 3.11 6.46
CA PRO A 32 18.38 2.37 5.20
C PRO A 32 16.94 2.15 4.73
N PRO A 33 16.72 1.99 3.42
CA PRO A 33 15.40 1.71 2.86
C PRO A 33 14.72 0.52 3.54
N PRO A 34 13.40 0.58 3.77
CA PRO A 34 12.65 -0.51 4.37
C PRO A 34 12.63 -1.75 3.45
N ARG A 35 12.31 -2.91 4.03
CA ARG A 35 11.91 -4.06 3.24
C ARG A 35 10.47 -3.85 2.75
N VAL A 36 10.24 -4.08 1.47
CA VAL A 36 8.92 -3.94 0.87
C VAL A 36 8.42 -5.32 0.41
N VAL A 37 7.24 -5.70 0.84
CA VAL A 37 6.53 -6.87 0.36
C VAL A 37 5.28 -6.46 -0.40
N VAL A 38 5.19 -6.87 -1.65
CA VAL A 38 4.00 -6.65 -2.48
C VAL A 38 3.04 -7.82 -2.30
N VAL A 39 1.79 -7.52 -1.99
CA VAL A 39 0.74 -8.53 -1.83
C VAL A 39 -0.24 -8.42 -2.99
N GLN A 40 -0.38 -9.54 -3.72
CA GLN A 40 -1.33 -9.66 -4.83
C GLN A 40 -2.20 -10.89 -4.61
N ARG A 41 -3.52 -10.72 -4.59
CA ARG A 41 -4.44 -11.87 -4.46
C ARG A 41 -4.17 -12.90 -5.56
N LYS A 42 -4.36 -14.18 -5.24
CA LYS A 42 -4.29 -15.26 -6.23
C LYS A 42 -5.47 -15.14 -7.19
N SER A 43 -5.19 -15.01 -8.48
CA SER A 43 -6.19 -14.79 -9.52
C SER A 43 -5.68 -15.31 -10.86
N PRO A 44 -6.52 -15.89 -11.69
CA PRO A 44 -6.13 -16.31 -13.05
C PRO A 44 -5.65 -15.15 -13.92
N THR A 45 -6.17 -13.95 -13.70
CA THR A 45 -5.88 -12.78 -14.55
C THR A 45 -4.72 -11.90 -14.07
N SER A 46 -4.38 -11.96 -12.78
CA SER A 46 -3.38 -11.06 -12.18
C SER A 46 -2.38 -11.73 -11.25
N GLY A 47 -2.53 -13.04 -10.98
CA GLY A 47 -1.61 -13.79 -10.10
C GLY A 47 -0.17 -13.83 -10.63
N TRP A 48 0.02 -13.85 -11.95
CA TRP A 48 1.33 -13.81 -12.61
C TRP A 48 2.23 -12.64 -12.19
N LYS A 49 1.64 -11.58 -11.64
CA LYS A 49 2.38 -10.39 -11.18
C LYS A 49 3.35 -10.72 -10.06
N VAL A 50 3.03 -11.68 -9.20
CA VAL A 50 3.91 -12.10 -8.10
C VAL A 50 5.20 -12.70 -8.66
N ASP A 51 5.09 -13.60 -9.63
CA ASP A 51 6.25 -14.23 -10.26
C ASP A 51 7.10 -13.18 -11.00
N ALA A 52 6.46 -12.31 -11.79
CA ALA A 52 7.14 -11.23 -12.51
C ALA A 52 7.96 -10.34 -11.57
N ILE A 53 7.37 -9.90 -10.44
CA ILE A 53 8.07 -9.05 -9.47
C ILE A 53 9.26 -9.79 -8.85
N ASN A 54 9.07 -11.05 -8.43
CA ASN A 54 10.13 -11.84 -7.82
C ASN A 54 11.27 -12.18 -8.80
N GLU A 55 11.00 -12.16 -10.10
CA GLU A 55 11.99 -12.25 -11.18
C GLU A 55 12.66 -10.91 -11.52
N GLY A 56 12.33 -9.84 -10.79
CA GLY A 56 12.90 -8.50 -11.04
C GLY A 56 12.28 -7.76 -12.21
N ARG A 57 11.05 -8.12 -12.63
CA ARG A 57 10.33 -7.48 -13.73
C ARG A 57 9.09 -6.72 -13.21
N SER A 58 8.88 -5.52 -13.70
CA SER A 58 7.66 -4.77 -13.40
C SER A 58 6.44 -5.44 -14.08
N PRO A 59 5.32 -5.62 -13.35
CA PRO A 59 4.09 -6.14 -13.94
C PRO A 59 3.24 -5.04 -14.60
N ILE A 60 3.75 -3.83 -14.75
CA ILE A 60 3.05 -2.71 -15.38
C ILE A 60 3.29 -2.77 -16.89
N GLY A 61 2.21 -2.77 -17.66
CA GLY A 61 2.28 -2.71 -19.11
C GLY A 61 2.63 -1.31 -19.62
N GLY A 62 3.16 -1.25 -20.85
CA GLY A 62 3.62 0.00 -21.46
C GLY A 62 5.07 0.33 -21.12
N VAL A 63 5.50 1.55 -21.50
CA VAL A 63 6.86 2.04 -21.22
C VAL A 63 6.82 2.96 -20.01
N GLU A 64 7.43 2.51 -18.91
CA GLU A 64 7.57 3.29 -17.68
C GLU A 64 9.06 3.52 -17.39
N PRO A 65 9.60 4.69 -17.77
CA PRO A 65 11.03 4.96 -17.67
C PRO A 65 11.59 4.70 -16.27
N GLY A 66 12.63 3.86 -16.18
CA GLY A 66 13.34 3.54 -14.95
C GLY A 66 12.68 2.50 -14.04
N LEU A 67 11.38 2.19 -14.18
CA LEU A 67 10.68 1.32 -13.26
C LEU A 67 11.25 -0.10 -13.24
N ASP A 68 11.46 -0.73 -14.41
CA ASP A 68 12.00 -2.09 -14.49
C ASP A 68 13.37 -2.19 -13.84
N LYS A 69 14.23 -1.19 -14.06
CA LYS A 69 15.57 -1.16 -13.45
C LYS A 69 15.48 -1.09 -11.92
N ILE A 70 14.61 -0.21 -11.39
CA ILE A 70 14.44 -0.07 -9.93
C ILE A 70 13.92 -1.39 -9.33
N VAL A 71 12.94 -2.04 -9.99
CA VAL A 71 12.41 -3.34 -9.54
C VAL A 71 13.51 -4.41 -9.54
N ALA A 72 14.27 -4.53 -10.61
CA ALA A 72 15.35 -5.50 -10.71
C ALA A 72 16.41 -5.30 -9.63
N ASP A 73 16.88 -4.07 -9.45
CA ASP A 73 17.89 -3.72 -8.44
C ASP A 73 17.37 -3.98 -7.01
N ALA A 74 16.12 -3.64 -6.72
CA ALA A 74 15.51 -3.84 -5.41
C ALA A 74 15.33 -5.33 -5.06
N VAL A 75 14.91 -6.14 -6.02
CA VAL A 75 14.78 -7.60 -5.85
C VAL A 75 16.15 -8.23 -5.66
N ALA A 76 17.13 -7.89 -6.50
CA ALA A 76 18.50 -8.39 -6.36
C ALA A 76 19.13 -8.04 -5.01
N ALA A 77 18.80 -6.87 -4.45
CA ALA A 77 19.23 -6.44 -3.12
C ALA A 77 18.42 -7.08 -1.96
N GLY A 78 17.44 -7.93 -2.24
CA GLY A 78 16.58 -8.56 -1.24
C GLY A 78 15.66 -7.58 -0.48
N ARG A 79 15.40 -6.40 -1.05
CA ARG A 79 14.57 -5.34 -0.44
C ARG A 79 13.14 -5.33 -0.93
N LEU A 80 12.88 -5.89 -2.12
CA LEU A 80 11.56 -6.02 -2.71
C LEU A 80 11.26 -7.49 -2.96
N SER A 81 10.06 -7.91 -2.58
CA SER A 81 9.52 -9.24 -2.87
C SER A 81 8.02 -9.17 -3.08
N ALA A 82 7.42 -10.24 -3.63
CA ALA A 82 5.98 -10.33 -3.80
C ALA A 82 5.45 -11.69 -3.32
N THR A 83 4.19 -11.70 -2.88
CA THR A 83 3.51 -12.91 -2.39
C THR A 83 2.01 -12.85 -2.65
N HIS A 84 1.38 -14.03 -2.64
CA HIS A 84 -0.08 -14.16 -2.60
C HIS A 84 -0.65 -14.20 -1.19
N ASP A 85 0.22 -14.32 -0.19
CA ASP A 85 -0.20 -14.44 1.20
C ASP A 85 -0.37 -13.06 1.83
N THR A 86 -1.62 -12.67 2.09
CA THR A 86 -1.96 -11.41 2.76
C THR A 86 -1.43 -11.37 4.20
N TYR A 87 -1.13 -12.53 4.81
CA TYR A 87 -0.54 -12.60 6.14
C TYR A 87 0.83 -11.90 6.21
N ALA A 88 1.50 -11.69 5.08
CA ALA A 88 2.71 -10.87 4.99
C ALA A 88 2.52 -9.41 5.50
N CYS A 89 1.27 -8.94 5.65
CA CYS A 89 0.96 -7.66 6.28
C CYS A 89 1.06 -7.69 7.82
N SER A 90 1.08 -8.88 8.45
CA SER A 90 0.93 -9.02 9.91
C SER A 90 2.05 -8.35 10.72
N ASP A 91 3.26 -8.24 10.20
CA ASP A 91 4.42 -7.62 10.83
C ASP A 91 4.87 -6.32 10.14
N ALA A 92 4.12 -5.83 9.15
CA ALA A 92 4.43 -4.57 8.48
C ALA A 92 4.15 -3.36 9.37
N ASP A 93 5.05 -2.38 9.39
CA ASP A 93 4.86 -1.11 10.11
C ASP A 93 3.86 -0.22 9.37
N VAL A 94 3.91 -0.28 8.04
CA VAL A 94 3.03 0.45 7.13
C VAL A 94 2.41 -0.52 6.11
N VAL A 95 1.11 -0.39 5.89
CA VAL A 95 0.38 -1.11 4.84
C VAL A 95 -0.23 -0.10 3.88
N LEU A 96 0.25 -0.08 2.64
CA LEU A 96 -0.31 0.73 1.55
C LEU A 96 -1.34 -0.11 0.80
N VAL A 97 -2.57 0.36 0.74
CA VAL A 97 -3.65 -0.31 0.00
C VAL A 97 -3.90 0.42 -1.31
N CYS A 98 -3.42 -0.18 -2.40
CA CYS A 98 -3.40 0.38 -3.76
C CYS A 98 -4.35 -0.39 -4.69
N VAL A 99 -5.51 -0.74 -4.19
CA VAL A 99 -6.51 -1.52 -4.93
C VAL A 99 -7.43 -0.58 -5.71
N GLN A 100 -7.78 -0.99 -6.92
CA GLN A 100 -8.67 -0.23 -7.77
C GLN A 100 -10.03 0.00 -7.09
N THR A 101 -10.50 1.23 -7.16
CA THR A 101 -11.87 1.62 -6.85
C THR A 101 -12.54 2.10 -8.12
N ASP A 102 -13.82 1.82 -8.28
CA ASP A 102 -14.59 2.16 -9.46
C ASP A 102 -15.95 2.73 -9.06
N LYS A 103 -16.83 2.88 -10.01
CA LYS A 103 -18.22 3.29 -9.79
C LYS A 103 -19.17 2.37 -10.54
N SER A 104 -20.32 2.10 -9.94
CA SER A 104 -21.46 1.45 -10.57
C SER A 104 -22.57 2.50 -10.70
N GLY A 105 -22.77 3.01 -11.93
CA GLY A 105 -23.63 4.17 -12.14
C GLY A 105 -23.06 5.43 -11.44
N LEU A 106 -23.82 5.99 -10.51
CA LEU A 106 -23.40 7.14 -9.70
C LEU A 106 -22.83 6.75 -8.31
N ALA A 107 -22.89 5.48 -7.94
CA ALA A 107 -22.42 5.00 -6.65
C ALA A 107 -20.98 4.48 -6.74
N PRO A 108 -20.13 4.70 -5.71
CA PRO A 108 -18.80 4.11 -5.65
C PRO A 108 -18.88 2.58 -5.50
N GLU A 109 -18.01 1.87 -6.21
CA GLU A 109 -17.84 0.41 -6.15
C GLU A 109 -16.58 0.09 -5.34
N TYR A 110 -16.77 -0.46 -4.14
CA TYR A 110 -15.68 -0.77 -3.22
C TYR A 110 -15.44 -2.26 -3.01
N GLY A 111 -16.09 -3.14 -3.76
CA GLY A 111 -15.96 -4.60 -3.60
C GLY A 111 -14.51 -5.07 -3.53
N PRO A 112 -13.67 -4.79 -4.54
CA PRO A 112 -12.25 -5.18 -4.52
C PRO A 112 -11.44 -4.57 -3.38
N LEU A 113 -11.75 -3.32 -2.99
CA LEU A 113 -11.12 -2.67 -1.84
C LEU A 113 -11.49 -3.38 -0.54
N MET A 114 -12.77 -3.67 -0.32
CA MET A 114 -13.24 -4.34 0.90
C MET A 114 -12.68 -5.76 1.02
N GLU A 115 -12.56 -6.50 -0.10
CA GLU A 115 -11.89 -7.80 -0.13
C GLU A 115 -10.42 -7.70 0.30
N ALA A 116 -9.70 -6.71 -0.19
CA ALA A 116 -8.31 -6.49 0.20
C ALA A 116 -8.18 -6.11 1.68
N LEU A 117 -9.07 -5.23 2.17
CA LEU A 117 -9.09 -4.79 3.58
C LEU A 117 -9.46 -5.93 4.54
N ASP A 118 -10.28 -6.89 4.11
CA ASP A 118 -10.59 -8.10 4.89
C ASP A 118 -9.30 -8.89 5.21
N GLY A 119 -8.53 -9.20 4.18
CA GLY A 119 -7.24 -9.87 4.36
C GLY A 119 -6.25 -9.09 5.21
N VAL A 120 -6.17 -7.76 5.02
CA VAL A 120 -5.30 -6.88 5.83
C VAL A 120 -5.75 -6.90 7.30
N ALA A 121 -7.04 -6.72 7.57
CA ALA A 121 -7.56 -6.71 8.94
C ALA A 121 -7.35 -8.05 9.65
N LEU A 122 -7.57 -9.17 8.96
CA LEU A 122 -7.29 -10.52 9.48
C LEU A 122 -5.81 -10.73 9.82
N ALA A 123 -4.89 -10.22 8.99
CA ALA A 123 -3.46 -10.26 9.25
C ALA A 123 -3.08 -9.41 10.48
N LEU A 124 -3.58 -8.18 10.54
CA LEU A 124 -3.24 -7.22 11.60
C LEU A 124 -3.77 -7.64 12.98
N ARG A 125 -4.90 -8.36 13.06
CA ARG A 125 -5.41 -8.92 14.33
C ARG A 125 -4.43 -9.87 15.04
N LYS A 126 -3.44 -10.39 14.32
CA LYS A 126 -2.42 -11.30 14.88
C LYS A 126 -1.27 -10.54 15.55
N ARG A 127 -1.23 -9.23 15.44
CA ARG A 127 -0.16 -8.41 16.05
C ARG A 127 -0.26 -8.42 17.58
N PRO A 128 0.89 -8.28 18.27
CA PRO A 128 0.88 -8.06 19.71
C PRO A 128 0.10 -6.79 20.09
N PRO A 129 -0.62 -6.80 21.22
CA PRO A 129 -1.27 -5.59 21.73
C PRO A 129 -0.30 -4.42 21.89
N GLY A 130 -0.77 -3.20 21.64
CA GLY A 130 0.02 -1.98 21.76
C GLY A 130 0.83 -1.62 20.52
N THR A 131 0.83 -2.46 19.46
CA THR A 131 1.37 -2.09 18.15
C THR A 131 0.28 -1.35 17.36
N ARG A 132 0.64 -0.22 16.74
CA ARG A 132 -0.27 0.58 15.92
C ARG A 132 0.27 0.71 14.51
N PRO A 133 0.10 -0.32 13.65
CA PRO A 133 0.51 -0.22 12.25
C PRO A 133 -0.27 0.88 11.54
N LEU A 134 0.38 1.55 10.60
CA LEU A 134 -0.25 2.57 9.76
C LEU A 134 -0.83 1.90 8.52
N VAL A 135 -2.14 2.02 8.28
CA VAL A 135 -2.80 1.57 7.04
C VAL A 135 -3.20 2.79 6.23
N ILE A 136 -2.63 2.92 5.04
CA ILE A 136 -2.88 4.04 4.13
C ILE A 136 -3.66 3.55 2.93
N ILE A 137 -4.87 4.06 2.74
CA ILE A 137 -5.65 3.82 1.53
C ILE A 137 -5.17 4.80 0.46
N GLU A 138 -4.52 4.30 -0.57
CA GLU A 138 -4.02 5.09 -1.71
C GLU A 138 -5.08 5.26 -2.81
N SER A 139 -6.15 4.47 -2.72
CA SER A 139 -7.29 4.55 -3.65
C SER A 139 -8.09 5.82 -3.43
N THR A 140 -8.69 6.32 -4.50
CA THR A 140 -9.65 7.44 -4.42
C THR A 140 -10.92 6.98 -3.72
N LEU A 141 -11.30 7.71 -2.69
CA LEU A 141 -12.51 7.46 -1.91
C LEU A 141 -13.49 8.64 -2.05
N ALA A 142 -14.79 8.34 -2.05
CA ALA A 142 -15.80 9.38 -1.91
C ALA A 142 -15.68 10.07 -0.53
N PRO A 143 -16.11 11.34 -0.42
CA PRO A 143 -16.11 12.03 0.86
C PRO A 143 -16.76 11.22 1.99
N SER A 144 -16.21 11.33 3.19
CA SER A 144 -16.67 10.62 4.40
C SER A 144 -16.47 9.10 4.43
N THR A 145 -16.02 8.45 3.36
CA THR A 145 -15.84 6.97 3.29
C THR A 145 -14.94 6.45 4.42
N MET A 146 -13.90 7.18 4.79
CA MET A 146 -13.02 6.77 5.90
C MET A 146 -13.80 6.62 7.21
N HIS A 147 -14.70 7.57 7.54
CA HIS A 147 -15.53 7.52 8.76
C HIS A 147 -16.69 6.55 8.66
N SER A 148 -17.39 6.53 7.51
CA SER A 148 -18.66 5.79 7.38
C SER A 148 -18.47 4.33 6.96
N VAL A 149 -17.36 3.98 6.36
CA VAL A 149 -17.12 2.62 5.84
C VAL A 149 -15.84 2.02 6.41
N ILE A 150 -14.68 2.67 6.25
CA ILE A 150 -13.38 2.05 6.53
C ILE A 150 -13.17 1.83 8.04
N ALA A 151 -13.34 2.86 8.86
CA ALA A 151 -13.15 2.71 10.32
C ALA A 151 -14.15 1.73 10.94
N PRO A 152 -15.48 1.76 10.64
CA PRO A 152 -16.41 0.74 11.09
C PRO A 152 -16.06 -0.67 10.61
N PHE A 153 -15.51 -0.80 9.40
CA PHE A 153 -15.05 -2.08 8.89
C PHE A 153 -13.92 -2.67 9.75
N PHE A 154 -12.85 -1.89 10.03
CA PHE A 154 -11.76 -2.34 10.90
C PHE A 154 -12.23 -2.63 12.33
N ALA A 155 -13.16 -1.84 12.85
CA ALA A 155 -13.75 -2.04 14.18
C ALA A 155 -14.44 -3.41 14.34
N LYS A 156 -15.04 -3.97 13.28
CA LYS A 156 -15.63 -5.33 13.29
C LYS A 156 -14.57 -6.42 13.56
N TYR A 157 -13.30 -6.14 13.24
CA TYR A 157 -12.17 -7.03 13.52
C TYR A 157 -11.51 -6.74 14.87
N GLY A 158 -12.05 -5.80 15.66
CA GLY A 158 -11.47 -5.36 16.93
C GLY A 158 -10.31 -4.38 16.77
N LEU A 159 -10.10 -3.84 15.57
CA LEU A 159 -9.04 -2.88 15.24
C LEU A 159 -9.62 -1.47 15.27
N ILE A 160 -9.44 -0.78 16.37
CA ILE A 160 -9.95 0.59 16.58
C ILE A 160 -8.88 1.60 16.13
N ASP A 161 -9.30 2.56 15.29
CA ASP A 161 -8.42 3.65 14.85
C ASP A 161 -7.89 4.46 16.04
N GLY A 162 -6.61 4.81 15.99
CA GLY A 162 -5.90 5.52 17.07
C GLY A 162 -5.44 4.63 18.22
N ARG A 163 -6.03 3.43 18.40
CA ARG A 163 -5.70 2.49 19.47
C ARG A 163 -4.93 1.26 18.98
N ASP A 164 -5.46 0.56 17.97
CA ASP A 164 -4.94 -0.72 17.47
C ASP A 164 -4.35 -0.57 16.06
N VAL A 165 -4.79 0.43 15.33
CA VAL A 165 -4.37 0.75 13.95
C VAL A 165 -4.47 2.26 13.74
N MET A 166 -3.65 2.80 12.84
CA MET A 166 -3.74 4.20 12.39
C MET A 166 -4.26 4.18 10.95
N LEU A 167 -5.43 4.79 10.70
CA LEU A 167 -6.10 4.77 9.40
C LEU A 167 -5.92 6.09 8.67
N GLY A 168 -5.22 6.07 7.54
CA GLY A 168 -4.99 7.21 6.67
C GLY A 168 -5.51 7.02 5.25
N ASN A 169 -5.71 8.13 4.56
CA ASN A 169 -5.98 8.16 3.12
C ASN A 169 -5.02 9.14 2.43
N SER A 170 -4.44 8.72 1.33
CA SER A 170 -3.51 9.53 0.55
C SER A 170 -3.70 9.23 -0.95
N PRO A 171 -4.75 9.79 -1.59
CA PRO A 171 -5.09 9.47 -2.97
C PRO A 171 -4.00 9.91 -3.94
N ASN A 172 -3.68 9.04 -4.91
CA ASN A 172 -2.70 9.32 -5.94
C ASN A 172 -3.30 9.97 -7.19
N ARG A 173 -2.48 10.80 -7.85
CA ARG A 173 -2.77 11.44 -9.14
C ARG A 173 -1.67 11.10 -10.13
N VAL A 174 -1.52 9.81 -10.46
CA VAL A 174 -0.51 9.33 -11.40
C VAL A 174 -1.13 9.01 -12.76
N MET A 175 -0.31 9.13 -13.81
CA MET A 175 -0.68 8.77 -15.17
C MET A 175 0.39 7.83 -15.75
N PRO A 176 0.00 6.81 -16.52
CA PRO A 176 0.95 5.94 -17.22
C PRO A 176 1.96 6.72 -18.08
N GLY A 177 3.17 6.18 -18.22
CA GLY A 177 4.28 6.75 -18.97
C GLY A 177 5.25 7.61 -18.15
N ARG A 178 4.88 8.01 -16.93
CA ARG A 178 5.72 8.82 -16.02
C ARG A 178 5.48 8.46 -14.55
N LEU A 179 5.20 7.19 -14.25
CA LEU A 179 4.80 6.77 -12.90
C LEU A 179 5.89 7.04 -11.84
N VAL A 180 7.13 6.67 -12.14
CA VAL A 180 8.27 6.87 -11.19
C VAL A 180 8.42 8.35 -10.85
N GLU A 181 8.49 9.19 -11.86
CA GLU A 181 8.64 10.64 -11.69
C GLU A 181 7.45 11.24 -10.90
N ARG A 182 6.22 10.88 -11.27
CA ARG A 182 5.02 11.43 -10.64
C ARG A 182 4.90 11.01 -9.19
N VAL A 183 5.18 9.75 -8.87
CA VAL A 183 5.16 9.30 -7.47
C VAL A 183 6.25 9.99 -6.66
N ALA A 184 7.45 10.19 -7.22
CA ALA A 184 8.58 10.79 -6.51
C ALA A 184 8.47 12.32 -6.32
N GLN A 185 7.80 13.04 -7.23
CA GLN A 185 7.89 14.51 -7.31
C GLN A 185 6.55 15.23 -7.12
N SER A 186 5.41 14.52 -7.14
CA SER A 186 4.12 15.18 -6.96
C SER A 186 3.78 15.37 -5.50
N ASP A 187 3.21 16.53 -5.18
CA ASP A 187 2.61 16.76 -3.87
C ASP A 187 1.50 15.75 -3.60
N LYS A 188 1.49 15.19 -2.41
CA LYS A 188 0.45 14.26 -1.95
C LYS A 188 -0.46 14.91 -0.92
N LEU A 189 -1.75 14.67 -1.08
CA LEU A 189 -2.72 14.95 -0.02
C LEU A 189 -2.65 13.82 0.99
N VAL A 190 -2.55 14.16 2.26
CA VAL A 190 -2.57 13.19 3.35
C VAL A 190 -3.67 13.55 4.33
N ALA A 191 -4.44 12.55 4.73
CA ALA A 191 -5.52 12.67 5.70
C ALA A 191 -5.52 11.48 6.65
N GLY A 192 -6.09 11.65 7.84
CA GLY A 192 -6.26 10.57 8.81
C GLY A 192 -7.44 10.85 9.70
N LEU A 193 -7.98 9.80 10.31
CA LEU A 193 -9.09 9.92 11.26
C LEU A 193 -8.59 10.35 12.63
N HIS A 194 -7.50 9.75 13.11
CA HIS A 194 -6.84 10.17 14.34
C HIS A 194 -5.93 11.38 14.08
N PRO A 195 -5.82 12.36 14.98
CA PRO A 195 -5.02 13.58 14.77
C PRO A 195 -3.54 13.34 14.45
N GLU A 196 -2.94 12.24 14.95
CA GLU A 196 -1.55 11.88 14.67
C GLU A 196 -1.36 11.29 13.27
N THR A 197 -2.40 10.72 12.66
CA THR A 197 -2.27 9.95 11.42
C THR A 197 -1.73 10.75 10.25
N PRO A 198 -2.15 12.00 9.97
CA PRO A 198 -1.59 12.76 8.85
C PRO A 198 -0.08 12.98 8.96
N VAL A 199 0.43 13.19 10.18
CA VAL A 199 1.87 13.35 10.43
C VAL A 199 2.61 12.03 10.17
N LEU A 200 2.04 10.90 10.59
CA LEU A 200 2.61 9.57 10.36
C LEU A 200 2.62 9.22 8.86
N VAL A 201 1.54 9.53 8.13
CA VAL A 201 1.46 9.33 6.67
C VAL A 201 2.50 10.15 5.93
N ALA A 202 2.72 11.40 6.35
CA ALA A 202 3.73 12.28 5.73
C ALA A 202 5.19 11.84 6.04
N ALA A 203 5.39 11.05 7.09
CA ALA A 203 6.71 10.58 7.52
C ALA A 203 7.01 9.14 7.08
N ALA A 204 6.03 8.43 6.49
CA ALA A 204 6.17 7.05 6.03
C ALA A 204 6.68 6.98 4.59
#